data_6803d6f0943e0c151ad3704e11f8dd7c
#
_entry.id   6803d6f0943e0c151ad3704e11f8dd7c
#
_cell.length_a   1.000
_cell.length_b   1.000
_cell.length_c   1.000
_cell.angle_alpha   90.00
_cell.angle_beta   90.00
_cell.angle_gamma   90.00
#
_symmetry.space_group_name_H-M   'P 1'
#
loop_
_entity.id
_entity.type
_entity.pdbx_description
1 polymer ?
#
loop_
_entity_poly.entity_id
_entity_poly.type
_entity_poly.pdbx_seq_one_letter_code
_entity_poly.pdbx_strand_id
1 'polypeptide(L)'
;MLFWPECGKKLGMPQVQLPIFPTGVTHINSEVAFEEREGKVYYFNGHLPVFVHEKSALATFRLFSTQLIINGNATQAEISRAFGVPLVTVKRYVKLYREAGAAGFFAPAKKRSASKLTAEVSQRAQALLDQGVEVPEVGRQLGILSNTLHKAIRSGRLRSGKKKTHSAMR
;
A
#
# COMPACT_ATOMS: atom_id res chain seq x y z
N MET A 1 30.83 -54.98 -48.56
CA MET A 1 30.16 -54.68 -47.26
C MET A 1 31.11 -53.83 -46.44
N LEU A 2 30.90 -52.50 -46.39
CA LEU A 2 31.70 -51.58 -45.65
C LEU A 2 31.01 -51.35 -44.28
N PHE A 3 31.64 -51.78 -43.23
CA PHE A 3 31.20 -51.54 -41.84
C PHE A 3 31.57 -50.14 -41.50
N TRP A 4 30.57 -49.29 -41.22
CA TRP A 4 30.76 -47.97 -40.67
C TRP A 4 30.80 -48.06 -39.09
N PRO A 5 31.83 -47.60 -38.42
CA PRO A 5 31.85 -47.62 -36.94
C PRO A 5 30.87 -46.59 -36.40
N GLU A 6 30.03 -47.02 -35.47
CA GLU A 6 29.13 -46.16 -34.73
C GLU A 6 29.92 -45.00 -34.03
N CYS A 7 29.57 -43.81 -34.42
CA CYS A 7 30.13 -42.59 -33.86
C CYS A 7 29.76 -42.47 -32.39
N GLY A 8 30.79 -42.34 -31.56
CA GLY A 8 30.76 -42.42 -30.12
C GLY A 8 29.71 -41.52 -29.48
N LYS A 9 29.13 -42.04 -28.40
CA LYS A 9 28.33 -41.31 -27.42
C LYS A 9 29.10 -40.07 -26.99
N LYS A 10 28.59 -38.87 -27.32
CA LYS A 10 29.09 -37.62 -26.76
C LYS A 10 28.89 -37.70 -25.26
N LEU A 11 29.96 -37.89 -24.50
CA LEU A 11 30.01 -37.65 -23.07
C LEU A 11 29.73 -36.16 -22.88
N GLY A 12 28.49 -35.82 -22.57
CA GLY A 12 28.16 -34.49 -22.15
C GLY A 12 28.98 -34.17 -20.89
N MET A 13 29.91 -33.25 -21.02
CA MET A 13 30.59 -32.73 -19.82
C MET A 13 29.51 -32.13 -18.91
N PRO A 14 29.43 -32.51 -17.64
CA PRO A 14 28.52 -31.88 -16.70
C PRO A 14 28.91 -30.42 -16.63
N GLN A 15 28.09 -29.53 -17.19
CA GLN A 15 28.25 -28.09 -16.95
C GLN A 15 27.88 -27.80 -15.51
N VAL A 16 28.88 -27.43 -14.72
CA VAL A 16 28.66 -26.87 -13.39
C VAL A 16 27.98 -25.54 -13.61
N GLN A 17 26.67 -25.47 -13.34
CA GLN A 17 25.97 -24.20 -13.29
C GLN A 17 26.50 -23.42 -12.08
N LEU A 18 27.23 -22.35 -12.35
CA LEU A 18 27.60 -21.42 -11.30
C LEU A 18 26.31 -20.80 -10.72
N PRO A 19 26.23 -20.62 -9.40
CA PRO A 19 25.08 -19.97 -8.80
C PRO A 19 24.94 -18.56 -9.39
N ILE A 20 23.77 -18.27 -9.95
CA ILE A 20 23.50 -16.98 -10.62
C ILE A 20 23.45 -15.84 -9.57
N PHE A 21 23.14 -16.17 -8.33
CA PHE A 21 22.97 -15.19 -7.25
C PHE A 21 23.99 -15.42 -6.10
N PRO A 22 24.30 -14.38 -5.32
CA PRO A 22 25.02 -14.53 -4.07
C PRO A 22 24.31 -15.49 -3.10
N THR A 23 25.04 -16.06 -2.17
CA THR A 23 24.45 -16.93 -1.12
C THR A 23 23.62 -16.09 -0.15
N GLY A 24 22.47 -16.62 0.29
CA GLY A 24 21.64 -15.98 1.32
C GLY A 24 20.58 -15.00 0.81
N VAL A 25 20.46 -14.79 -0.50
CA VAL A 25 19.45 -13.91 -1.08
C VAL A 25 18.08 -14.58 -1.17
N THR A 26 17.03 -13.78 -1.14
CA THR A 26 15.65 -14.21 -1.42
C THR A 26 15.33 -13.97 -2.90
N HIS A 27 14.92 -15.02 -3.60
CA HIS A 27 14.59 -14.92 -5.01
C HIS A 27 13.20 -14.30 -5.23
N ILE A 28 13.13 -13.33 -6.12
CA ILE A 28 11.87 -12.81 -6.67
C ILE A 28 11.48 -13.71 -7.85
N ASN A 29 12.44 -13.97 -8.75
CA ASN A 29 12.34 -14.91 -9.87
C ASN A 29 13.75 -15.43 -10.25
N SER A 30 13.91 -15.99 -11.48
CA SER A 30 15.19 -16.50 -11.97
C SER A 30 16.25 -15.43 -12.25
N GLU A 31 15.88 -14.17 -12.36
CA GLU A 31 16.78 -13.07 -12.77
C GLU A 31 17.00 -12.06 -11.65
N VAL A 32 16.01 -11.89 -10.76
CA VAL A 32 16.01 -10.87 -9.72
C VAL A 32 15.88 -11.50 -8.34
N ALA A 33 16.75 -11.07 -7.45
CA ALA A 33 16.73 -11.44 -6.03
C ALA A 33 16.93 -10.22 -5.13
N PHE A 34 16.68 -10.36 -3.84
CA PHE A 34 16.98 -9.33 -2.86
C PHE A 34 17.54 -9.91 -1.57
N GLU A 35 18.27 -9.09 -0.84
CA GLU A 35 18.82 -9.39 0.48
C GLU A 35 18.51 -8.22 1.41
N GLU A 36 18.09 -8.53 2.62
CA GLU A 36 17.99 -7.54 3.69
C GLU A 36 19.20 -7.64 4.60
N ARG A 37 20.02 -6.58 4.64
CA ARG A 37 21.22 -6.51 5.47
C ARG A 37 21.38 -5.11 6.07
N GLU A 38 21.67 -5.02 7.35
CA GLU A 38 21.96 -3.76 8.06
C GLU A 38 20.86 -2.69 7.91
N GLY A 39 19.58 -3.11 7.90
CA GLY A 39 18.44 -2.20 7.73
C GLY A 39 18.26 -1.65 6.32
N LYS A 40 18.99 -2.18 5.35
CA LYS A 40 18.88 -1.86 3.92
C LYS A 40 18.43 -3.08 3.14
N VAL A 41 17.77 -2.84 2.02
CA VAL A 41 17.34 -3.87 1.07
C VAL A 41 18.15 -3.68 -0.21
N TYR A 42 18.93 -4.68 -0.56
CA TYR A 42 19.76 -4.75 -1.75
C TYR A 42 19.06 -5.61 -2.80
N TYR A 43 18.99 -5.15 -4.02
CA TYR A 43 18.43 -5.92 -5.14
C TYR A 43 19.53 -6.33 -6.09
N PHE A 44 19.43 -7.53 -6.60
CA PHE A 44 20.40 -8.13 -7.49
C PHE A 44 19.74 -8.55 -8.79
N ASN A 45 20.44 -8.34 -9.89
CA ASN A 45 20.18 -9.00 -11.16
C ASN A 45 21.36 -9.96 -11.42
N GLY A 46 21.13 -11.26 -11.24
CA GLY A 46 22.22 -12.21 -11.10
C GLY A 46 23.15 -11.86 -9.94
N HIS A 47 24.44 -11.72 -10.18
CA HIS A 47 25.43 -11.30 -9.17
C HIS A 47 25.53 -9.79 -8.97
N LEU A 48 24.93 -8.98 -9.86
CA LEU A 48 25.11 -7.54 -9.85
C LEU A 48 24.11 -6.85 -8.92
N PRO A 49 24.56 -6.07 -7.92
CA PRO A 49 23.68 -5.22 -7.17
C PRO A 49 23.19 -4.07 -8.05
N VAL A 50 21.88 -3.98 -8.27
CA VAL A 50 21.28 -2.99 -9.18
C VAL A 50 20.60 -1.84 -8.44
N PHE A 51 20.19 -2.07 -7.19
CA PHE A 51 19.51 -1.06 -6.41
C PHE A 51 19.63 -1.34 -4.91
N VAL A 52 19.60 -0.27 -4.11
CA VAL A 52 19.58 -0.36 -2.64
C VAL A 52 18.70 0.76 -2.07
N HIS A 53 17.96 0.45 -1.03
CA HIS A 53 17.22 1.46 -0.26
C HIS A 53 17.15 1.05 1.21
N GLU A 54 16.88 2.01 2.07
CA GLU A 54 16.61 1.73 3.48
C GLU A 54 15.27 1.03 3.63
N LYS A 55 15.19 0.06 4.54
CA LYS A 55 13.96 -0.69 4.83
C LYS A 55 12.79 0.22 5.22
N SER A 56 13.08 1.34 5.88
CA SER A 56 12.10 2.37 6.25
C SER A 56 11.56 3.17 5.07
N ALA A 57 12.29 3.23 3.95
CA ALA A 57 11.96 4.04 2.77
C ALA A 57 10.85 3.40 1.91
N LEU A 58 9.63 3.32 2.44
CA LEU A 58 8.49 2.66 1.77
C LEU A 58 8.14 3.27 0.40
N ALA A 59 8.33 4.57 0.21
CA ALA A 59 8.09 5.22 -1.08
C ALA A 59 9.04 4.70 -2.15
N THR A 60 10.31 4.58 -1.81
CA THR A 60 11.37 4.05 -2.68
C THR A 60 11.13 2.57 -3.01
N PHE A 61 10.78 1.76 -2.00
CA PHE A 61 10.39 0.37 -2.20
C PHE A 61 9.23 0.23 -3.21
N ARG A 62 8.17 1.02 -3.03
CA ARG A 62 7.00 1.00 -3.92
C ARG A 62 7.34 1.40 -5.34
N LEU A 63 8.17 2.45 -5.49
CA LEU A 63 8.65 2.89 -6.79
C LEU A 63 9.46 1.80 -7.48
N PHE A 64 10.50 1.27 -6.82
CA PHE A 64 11.40 0.30 -7.42
C PHE A 64 10.68 -1.02 -7.76
N SER A 65 9.85 -1.54 -6.85
CA SER A 65 9.01 -2.72 -7.12
C SER A 65 8.12 -2.51 -8.35
N THR A 66 7.60 -1.30 -8.54
CA THR A 66 6.78 -0.97 -9.71
C THR A 66 7.63 -0.90 -10.97
N GLN A 67 8.84 -0.35 -10.90
CA GLN A 67 9.76 -0.31 -12.04
C GLN A 67 10.14 -1.70 -12.51
N LEU A 68 10.40 -2.64 -11.60
CA LEU A 68 10.64 -4.05 -11.95
C LEU A 68 9.47 -4.64 -12.76
N ILE A 69 8.22 -4.30 -12.40
CA ILE A 69 7.04 -4.78 -13.11
C ILE A 69 6.90 -4.10 -14.48
N ILE A 70 7.06 -2.79 -14.55
CA ILE A 70 6.87 -2.01 -15.79
C ILE A 70 7.95 -2.37 -16.82
N ASN A 71 9.18 -2.62 -16.37
CA ASN A 71 10.29 -3.01 -17.21
C ASN A 71 10.25 -4.50 -17.62
N GLY A 72 9.28 -5.28 -17.09
CA GLY A 72 9.17 -6.71 -17.40
C GLY A 72 10.14 -7.62 -16.65
N ASN A 73 10.89 -7.09 -15.69
CA ASN A 73 11.85 -7.86 -14.88
C ASN A 73 11.17 -8.72 -13.80
N ALA A 74 9.93 -8.41 -13.43
CA ALA A 74 9.14 -9.21 -12.51
C ALA A 74 7.64 -9.06 -12.78
N THR A 75 6.87 -10.07 -12.46
CA THR A 75 5.40 -10.02 -12.48
C THR A 75 4.84 -9.46 -11.17
N GLN A 76 3.61 -8.97 -11.21
CA GLN A 76 2.91 -8.50 -10.00
C GLN A 76 2.75 -9.62 -8.95
N ALA A 77 2.57 -10.86 -9.41
CA ALA A 77 2.42 -12.02 -8.54
C ALA A 77 3.75 -12.39 -7.84
N GLU A 78 4.87 -12.28 -8.53
CA GLU A 78 6.20 -12.51 -7.97
C GLU A 78 6.54 -11.47 -6.90
N ILE A 79 6.30 -10.19 -7.17
CA ILE A 79 6.49 -9.11 -6.17
C ILE A 79 5.57 -9.33 -4.96
N SER A 80 4.29 -9.68 -5.20
CA SER A 80 3.35 -9.97 -4.12
C SER A 80 3.83 -11.11 -3.22
N ARG A 81 4.34 -12.19 -3.82
CA ARG A 81 4.84 -13.38 -3.11
C ARG A 81 6.15 -13.10 -2.38
N ALA A 82 7.11 -12.46 -3.04
CA ALA A 82 8.43 -12.21 -2.49
C ALA A 82 8.41 -11.29 -1.27
N PHE A 83 7.57 -10.26 -1.28
CA PHE A 83 7.49 -9.25 -0.22
C PHE A 83 6.27 -9.39 0.70
N GLY A 84 5.41 -10.38 0.51
CA GLY A 84 4.19 -10.53 1.30
C GLY A 84 3.18 -9.40 1.12
N VAL A 85 3.29 -8.59 0.05
CA VAL A 85 2.39 -7.47 -0.22
C VAL A 85 1.15 -7.97 -0.96
N PRO A 86 -0.07 -7.66 -0.51
CA PRO A 86 -1.28 -8.08 -1.21
C PRO A 86 -1.29 -7.63 -2.68
N LEU A 87 -1.69 -8.53 -3.60
CA LEU A 87 -1.71 -8.27 -5.05
C LEU A 87 -2.51 -7.00 -5.42
N VAL A 88 -3.60 -6.74 -4.70
CA VAL A 88 -4.40 -5.51 -4.89
C VAL A 88 -3.57 -4.25 -4.60
N THR A 89 -2.68 -4.32 -3.63
CA THR A 89 -1.78 -3.21 -3.29
C THR A 89 -0.72 -3.01 -4.37
N VAL A 90 -0.14 -4.10 -4.87
CA VAL A 90 0.82 -4.05 -6.00
C VAL A 90 0.15 -3.45 -7.26
N LYS A 91 -1.09 -3.85 -7.57
CA LYS A 91 -1.88 -3.25 -8.66
C LYS A 91 -2.06 -1.73 -8.49
N ARG A 92 -2.28 -1.26 -7.25
CA ARG A 92 -2.38 0.19 -6.95
C ARG A 92 -1.07 0.92 -7.17
N TYR A 93 0.08 0.30 -6.90
CA TYR A 93 1.40 0.88 -7.19
C TYR A 93 1.59 1.06 -8.70
N VAL A 94 1.28 0.02 -9.49
CA VAL A 94 1.37 0.09 -10.95
C VAL A 94 0.42 1.16 -11.51
N LYS A 95 -0.81 1.25 -11.00
CA LYS A 95 -1.76 2.30 -11.39
C LYS A 95 -1.20 3.69 -11.08
N LEU A 96 -0.70 3.91 -9.86
CA LEU A 96 -0.12 5.19 -9.44
C LEU A 96 1.05 5.60 -10.34
N TYR A 97 1.93 4.65 -10.69
CA TYR A 97 3.04 4.92 -11.59
C TYR A 97 2.57 5.36 -12.98
N ARG A 98 1.55 4.72 -13.53
CA ARG A 98 0.97 5.06 -14.84
C ARG A 98 0.31 6.44 -14.85
N GLU A 99 -0.32 6.84 -13.73
CA GLU A 99 -1.05 8.11 -13.60
C GLU A 99 -0.15 9.29 -13.23
N ALA A 100 0.82 9.10 -12.37
CA ALA A 100 1.60 10.18 -11.75
C ALA A 100 3.13 9.99 -11.89
N GLY A 101 3.59 8.92 -12.54
CA GLY A 101 5.01 8.62 -12.67
C GLY A 101 5.70 8.36 -11.33
N ALA A 102 7.02 8.45 -11.33
CA ALA A 102 7.85 8.27 -10.14
C ALA A 102 7.52 9.29 -9.03
N ALA A 103 7.23 10.53 -9.40
CA ALA A 103 6.91 11.60 -8.45
C ALA A 103 5.68 11.29 -7.60
N GLY A 104 4.73 10.50 -8.11
CA GLY A 104 3.52 10.11 -7.39
C GLY A 104 3.78 9.35 -6.08
N PHE A 105 4.89 8.65 -5.97
CA PHE A 105 5.26 7.89 -4.76
C PHE A 105 5.80 8.79 -3.63
N PHE A 106 6.35 9.95 -3.98
CA PHE A 106 6.92 10.91 -3.04
C PHE A 106 5.99 12.09 -2.78
N ALA A 107 4.85 12.17 -3.48
CA ALA A 107 3.87 13.20 -3.24
C ALA A 107 3.34 13.10 -1.80
N PRO A 108 3.17 14.24 -1.10
CA PRO A 108 2.57 14.23 0.24
C PRO A 108 1.18 13.60 0.17
N ALA A 109 0.88 12.75 1.15
CA ALA A 109 -0.43 12.13 1.23
C ALA A 109 -1.52 13.23 1.16
N LYS A 110 -2.43 13.12 0.18
CA LYS A 110 -3.57 14.04 0.09
C LYS A 110 -4.29 14.00 1.44
N LYS A 111 -4.18 15.08 2.21
CA LYS A 111 -5.01 15.25 3.40
C LYS A 111 -6.45 15.07 2.93
N ARG A 112 -7.17 14.14 3.55
CA ARG A 112 -8.60 14.00 3.28
C ARG A 112 -9.18 15.40 3.40
N SER A 113 -9.95 15.84 2.38
CA SER A 113 -10.63 17.13 2.39
C SER A 113 -11.26 17.36 3.75
N ALA A 114 -11.17 18.60 4.23
CA ALA A 114 -11.67 18.99 5.54
C ALA A 114 -13.00 18.29 5.81
N SER A 115 -13.10 17.64 6.94
CA SER A 115 -14.35 17.04 7.39
C SER A 115 -15.45 18.09 7.19
N LYS A 116 -16.64 17.70 6.70
CA LYS A 116 -17.81 18.58 6.65
C LYS A 116 -18.10 19.23 8.00
N LEU A 117 -17.54 18.66 9.06
CA LEU A 117 -17.58 19.20 10.42
C LEU A 117 -16.37 20.14 10.63
N THR A 118 -16.43 21.34 10.05
CA THR A 118 -15.47 22.42 10.31
C THR A 118 -15.65 22.95 11.74
N ALA A 119 -14.72 23.79 12.23
CA ALA A 119 -14.82 24.38 13.56
C ALA A 119 -16.13 25.18 13.73
N GLU A 120 -16.48 26.00 12.75
CA GLU A 120 -17.73 26.80 12.76
C GLU A 120 -18.98 25.90 12.77
N VAL A 121 -18.98 24.86 11.94
CA VAL A 121 -20.11 23.93 11.85
C VAL A 121 -20.22 23.12 13.13
N SER A 122 -19.09 22.78 13.78
CA SER A 122 -19.09 22.11 15.08
C SER A 122 -19.66 22.97 16.18
N GLN A 123 -19.34 24.28 16.21
CA GLN A 123 -19.92 25.23 17.17
C GLN A 123 -21.42 25.37 16.98
N ARG A 124 -21.89 25.53 15.72
CA ARG A 124 -23.33 25.59 15.42
C ARG A 124 -24.06 24.31 15.80
N ALA A 125 -23.46 23.15 15.47
CA ALA A 125 -24.00 21.85 15.86
C ALA A 125 -24.10 21.72 17.40
N GLN A 126 -23.07 22.15 18.14
CA GLN A 126 -23.09 22.11 19.59
C GLN A 126 -24.18 23.02 20.16
N ALA A 127 -24.32 24.25 19.65
CA ALA A 127 -25.37 25.19 20.09
C ALA A 127 -26.78 24.60 19.91
N LEU A 128 -27.06 23.96 18.80
CA LEU A 128 -28.34 23.28 18.54
C LEU A 128 -28.56 22.09 19.47
N LEU A 129 -27.54 21.29 19.73
CA LEU A 129 -27.60 20.17 20.66
C LEU A 129 -27.83 20.64 22.09
N ASP A 130 -27.21 21.73 22.52
CA ASP A 130 -27.39 22.34 23.85
C ASP A 130 -28.80 22.93 24.05
N GLN A 131 -29.45 23.38 22.93
CA GLN A 131 -30.86 23.74 22.91
C GLN A 131 -31.82 22.55 22.98
N GLY A 132 -31.28 21.33 22.95
CA GLY A 132 -32.07 20.08 23.02
C GLY A 132 -32.64 19.64 21.69
N VAL A 133 -32.13 20.14 20.57
CA VAL A 133 -32.50 19.67 19.21
C VAL A 133 -31.89 18.27 19.00
N GLU A 134 -32.68 17.36 18.46
CA GLU A 134 -32.23 16.00 18.20
C GLU A 134 -31.17 15.92 17.09
N VAL A 135 -30.24 14.98 17.21
CA VAL A 135 -29.13 14.80 16.27
C VAL A 135 -29.58 14.68 14.79
N PRO A 136 -30.66 13.95 14.45
CA PRO A 136 -31.14 13.90 13.08
C PRO A 136 -31.61 15.26 12.55
N GLU A 137 -32.22 16.09 13.39
CA GLU A 137 -32.70 17.43 13.05
C GLU A 137 -31.55 18.41 12.85
N VAL A 138 -30.55 18.37 13.76
CA VAL A 138 -29.29 19.12 13.61
C VAL A 138 -28.61 18.73 12.28
N GLY A 139 -28.63 17.46 11.93
CA GLY A 139 -28.08 16.97 10.66
C GLY A 139 -28.79 17.59 9.46
N ARG A 140 -30.12 17.66 9.47
CA ARG A 140 -30.92 18.28 8.42
C ARG A 140 -30.63 19.77 8.26
N GLN A 141 -30.61 20.50 9.36
CA GLN A 141 -30.39 21.96 9.37
C GLN A 141 -28.98 22.35 8.90
N LEU A 142 -27.98 21.55 9.20
CA LEU A 142 -26.58 21.82 8.83
C LEU A 142 -26.12 21.09 7.55
N GLY A 143 -27.00 20.33 6.91
CA GLY A 143 -26.65 19.55 5.72
C GLY A 143 -25.61 18.44 5.98
N ILE A 144 -25.59 17.90 7.19
CA ILE A 144 -24.63 16.88 7.63
C ILE A 144 -25.37 15.58 7.93
N LEU A 145 -24.77 14.46 7.54
CA LEU A 145 -25.33 13.16 7.86
C LEU A 145 -25.31 12.95 9.39
N SER A 146 -26.45 12.53 9.96
CA SER A 146 -26.61 12.24 11.38
C SER A 146 -25.53 11.28 11.92
N ASN A 147 -25.10 10.31 11.09
CA ASN A 147 -24.02 9.39 11.43
C ASN A 147 -22.66 10.11 11.66
N THR A 148 -22.41 11.23 10.96
CA THR A 148 -21.20 12.05 11.18
C THR A 148 -21.27 12.76 12.54
N LEU A 149 -22.44 13.26 12.91
CA LEU A 149 -22.67 13.88 14.22
C LEU A 149 -22.56 12.85 15.35
N HIS A 150 -23.15 11.67 15.20
CA HIS A 150 -23.01 10.58 16.16
C HIS A 150 -21.54 10.16 16.37
N LYS A 151 -20.73 10.07 15.28
CA LYS A 151 -19.30 9.81 15.38
C LYS A 151 -18.56 10.94 16.12
N ALA A 152 -18.95 12.19 15.87
CA ALA A 152 -18.35 13.36 16.56
C ALA A 152 -18.67 13.37 18.07
N ILE A 153 -19.89 13.01 18.46
CA ILE A 153 -20.29 12.84 19.85
C ILE A 153 -19.51 11.69 20.50
N ARG A 154 -19.44 10.53 19.84
CA ARG A 154 -18.69 9.36 20.34
C ARG A 154 -17.20 9.63 20.48
N SER A 155 -16.61 10.46 19.62
CA SER A 155 -15.20 10.85 19.69
C SER A 155 -14.93 12.04 20.63
N GLY A 156 -15.93 12.52 21.36
CA GLY A 156 -15.79 13.63 22.31
C GLY A 156 -15.64 15.02 21.67
N ARG A 157 -15.76 15.14 20.35
CA ARG A 157 -15.70 16.43 19.64
C ARG A 157 -16.97 17.26 19.78
N LEU A 158 -18.09 16.61 20.03
CA LEU A 158 -19.37 17.23 20.37
C LEU A 158 -19.91 16.58 21.63
N ARG A 159 -20.63 17.37 22.45
CA ARG A 159 -21.34 16.85 23.63
C ARG A 159 -22.75 16.47 23.24
N SER A 160 -23.26 15.39 23.82
CA SER A 160 -24.67 15.03 23.69
C SER A 160 -25.53 16.07 24.37
N GLY A 161 -26.54 16.60 23.68
CA GLY A 161 -27.53 17.50 24.31
C GLY A 161 -28.25 16.83 25.49
N LYS A 162 -28.59 17.59 26.49
CA LYS A 162 -29.42 17.12 27.61
C LYS A 162 -30.79 16.71 27.06
N LYS A 163 -31.21 15.45 27.24
CA LYS A 163 -32.60 15.05 26.96
C LYS A 163 -33.55 15.93 27.77
N LYS A 164 -34.42 16.68 27.11
CA LYS A 164 -35.56 17.28 27.80
C LYS A 164 -36.41 16.13 28.31
N THR A 165 -36.40 15.93 29.65
CA THR A 165 -37.38 15.07 30.30
C THR A 165 -38.73 15.72 30.09
N HIS A 166 -39.57 15.14 29.21
CA HIS A 166 -40.98 15.48 29.18
C HIS A 166 -41.55 15.06 30.55
N SER A 167 -41.64 16.03 31.44
CA SER A 167 -42.51 15.88 32.61
C SER A 167 -43.93 15.79 32.06
N ALA A 168 -44.50 14.60 32.11
CA ALA A 168 -45.90 14.38 31.89
C ALA A 168 -46.64 15.09 33.00
N MET A 169 -47.28 16.21 32.68
CA MET A 169 -48.34 16.78 33.52
C MET A 169 -49.53 15.81 33.45
N ARG A 170 -49.80 15.20 34.54
CA ARG A 170 -51.14 14.60 34.83
C ARG A 170 -52.09 15.70 35.18
#